data_c296b3fc23b4ff671879ac0830079e58
#
_entry.id   c296b3fc23b4ff671879ac0830079e58
#
_cell.length_a   1.000
_cell.length_b   1.000
_cell.length_c   1.000
_cell.angle_alpha   90.00
_cell.angle_beta   90.00
_cell.angle_gamma   90.00
#
_symmetry.space_group_name_H-M   'P 1'
#
loop_
_entity.id
_entity.type
_entity.pdbx_description
1 polymer ?
#
loop_
_entity_poly.entity_id
_entity_poly.type
_entity_poly.pdbx_seq_one_letter_code
_entity_poly.pdbx_strand_id
1 'polypeptide(L)'
;MEEGIHFARDGAIATATINRPDKRNALKMADLDALHRVMDEVEADKSIRTLILTGAGDRVFSAGVDLSDVGGGAAAWDDNPLRIVSDRLEALPRVTVARINGAVIGGAVELSLACDFRVGADSSKIMVPAAKIGLHYEPAGLRRAMGVMGLQAARRVYLLCETLEAMELHRVGYLDKFTTASELDAAVDAVASAASSGAPLSVDGMKRTLTELSRGVLDEKAARARIRESWASDDMREGLAAIQAGRKPDFKGR
;
A
#
# COMPACT_ATOMS: atom_id res chain seq x y z
N MET A 1 -0.46 7.14 -20.81
CA MET A 1 0.42 6.75 -19.70
C MET A 1 1.47 5.79 -20.23
N GLU A 2 2.69 5.89 -19.76
CA GLU A 2 3.82 5.05 -20.19
C GLU A 2 3.56 3.57 -19.91
N GLU A 3 4.23 2.69 -20.66
CA GLU A 3 3.97 1.24 -20.75
C GLU A 3 4.09 0.47 -19.42
N GLY A 4 4.64 1.07 -18.34
CA GLY A 4 4.96 0.37 -17.09
C GLY A 4 3.91 0.41 -15.99
N ILE A 5 3.09 1.47 -15.88
CA ILE A 5 2.01 1.60 -14.88
C ILE A 5 0.70 1.92 -15.59
N HIS A 6 -0.28 1.02 -15.42
CA HIS A 6 -1.64 1.28 -15.90
C HIS A 6 -2.50 1.81 -14.76
N PHE A 7 -3.20 2.90 -15.02
CA PHE A 7 -4.16 3.48 -14.09
C PHE A 7 -5.58 3.32 -14.61
N ALA A 8 -6.45 2.77 -13.81
CA ALA A 8 -7.86 2.58 -14.11
C ALA A 8 -8.70 3.02 -12.91
N ARG A 9 -9.96 3.36 -13.16
CA ARG A 9 -10.89 3.78 -12.12
C ARG A 9 -12.26 3.13 -12.32
N ASP A 10 -12.84 2.71 -11.21
CA ASP A 10 -14.25 2.29 -11.11
C ASP A 10 -14.88 2.95 -9.88
N GLY A 11 -15.77 3.92 -10.13
CA GLY A 11 -16.42 4.69 -9.07
C GLY A 11 -15.42 5.37 -8.11
N ALA A 12 -15.45 5.00 -6.84
CA ALA A 12 -14.58 5.53 -5.79
C ALA A 12 -13.27 4.74 -5.62
N ILE A 13 -13.04 3.70 -6.42
CA ILE A 13 -11.86 2.84 -6.35
C ILE A 13 -11.00 3.08 -7.58
N ALA A 14 -9.73 3.38 -7.38
CA ALA A 14 -8.72 3.46 -8.43
C ALA A 14 -7.78 2.26 -8.33
N THR A 15 -7.24 1.81 -9.46
CA THR A 15 -6.28 0.70 -9.53
C THR A 15 -5.05 1.13 -10.32
N ALA A 16 -3.88 0.99 -9.70
CA ALA A 16 -2.57 1.09 -10.33
C ALA A 16 -2.01 -0.31 -10.56
N THR A 17 -1.78 -0.67 -11.81
CA THR A 17 -1.23 -1.98 -12.19
C THR A 17 0.18 -1.81 -12.70
N ILE A 18 1.14 -2.47 -12.06
CA ILE A 18 2.51 -2.60 -12.57
C ILE A 18 2.45 -3.57 -13.76
N ASN A 19 2.64 -3.06 -14.98
CA ASN A 19 2.38 -3.81 -16.21
C ASN A 19 3.64 -4.07 -17.03
N ARG A 20 4.49 -4.95 -16.49
CA ARG A 20 5.67 -5.49 -17.17
C ARG A 20 5.80 -6.99 -16.90
N PRO A 21 4.80 -7.82 -17.26
CA PRO A 21 4.76 -9.24 -16.88
C PRO A 21 5.95 -10.04 -17.41
N ASP A 22 6.46 -9.72 -18.60
CA ASP A 22 7.63 -10.36 -19.20
C ASP A 22 8.94 -10.10 -18.41
N LYS A 23 8.96 -9.04 -17.59
CA LYS A 23 10.05 -8.69 -16.67
C LYS A 23 9.68 -8.92 -15.21
N ARG A 24 8.71 -9.80 -14.94
CA ARG A 24 8.18 -10.08 -13.59
C ARG A 24 7.75 -8.82 -12.87
N ASN A 25 7.17 -7.86 -13.59
CA ASN A 25 6.74 -6.56 -13.06
C ASN A 25 7.86 -5.81 -12.31
N ALA A 26 9.11 -5.92 -12.77
CA ALA A 26 10.21 -5.11 -12.25
C ALA A 26 10.00 -3.64 -12.58
N LEU A 27 10.28 -2.77 -11.60
CA LEU A 27 10.07 -1.32 -11.66
C LEU A 27 11.31 -0.60 -12.18
N LYS A 28 11.17 0.17 -13.24
CA LYS A 28 12.15 1.17 -13.69
C LYS A 28 11.97 2.49 -12.94
N MET A 29 12.94 3.38 -13.07
CA MET A 29 12.81 4.76 -12.53
C MET A 29 11.57 5.46 -13.08
N ALA A 30 11.30 5.34 -14.39
CA ALA A 30 10.11 5.89 -15.02
C ALA A 30 8.78 5.34 -14.45
N ASP A 31 8.77 4.08 -13.98
CA ASP A 31 7.60 3.47 -13.34
C ASP A 31 7.37 4.05 -11.93
N LEU A 32 8.45 4.38 -11.20
CA LEU A 32 8.36 5.07 -9.91
C LEU A 32 7.82 6.49 -10.09
N ASP A 33 8.27 7.22 -11.13
CA ASP A 33 7.72 8.52 -11.50
C ASP A 33 6.24 8.42 -11.91
N ALA A 34 5.86 7.35 -12.61
CA ALA A 34 4.46 7.09 -12.95
C ALA A 34 3.59 6.83 -11.73
N LEU A 35 4.10 6.11 -10.71
CA LEU A 35 3.40 5.95 -9.43
C LEU A 35 3.21 7.28 -8.70
N HIS A 36 4.16 8.22 -8.77
CA HIS A 36 3.97 9.58 -8.25
C HIS A 36 2.82 10.30 -8.95
N ARG A 37 2.72 10.22 -10.28
CA ARG A 37 1.61 10.82 -11.04
C ARG A 37 0.26 10.19 -10.69
N VAL A 38 0.21 8.85 -10.51
CA VAL A 38 -1.00 8.18 -10.02
C VAL A 38 -1.43 8.72 -8.66
N MET A 39 -0.49 8.90 -7.73
CA MET A 39 -0.80 9.47 -6.41
C MET A 39 -1.24 10.94 -6.50
N ASP A 40 -0.69 11.74 -7.44
CA ASP A 40 -1.17 13.10 -7.72
C ASP A 40 -2.64 13.10 -8.17
N GLU A 41 -3.01 12.20 -9.09
CA GLU A 41 -4.39 12.05 -9.57
C GLU A 41 -5.34 11.63 -8.44
N VAL A 42 -4.92 10.68 -7.60
CA VAL A 42 -5.71 10.19 -6.45
C VAL A 42 -5.89 11.28 -5.38
N GLU A 43 -4.89 12.13 -5.15
CA GLU A 43 -4.98 13.24 -4.21
C GLU A 43 -5.88 14.37 -4.74
N ALA A 44 -5.78 14.67 -6.04
CA ALA A 44 -6.55 15.73 -6.70
C ALA A 44 -8.05 15.41 -6.79
N ASP A 45 -8.40 14.14 -7.03
CA ASP A 45 -9.79 13.72 -7.16
C ASP A 45 -10.35 13.17 -5.83
N LYS A 46 -11.06 14.02 -5.09
CA LYS A 46 -11.68 13.66 -3.80
C LYS A 46 -12.75 12.56 -3.89
N SER A 47 -13.22 12.23 -5.10
CA SER A 47 -14.17 11.13 -5.29
C SER A 47 -13.50 9.75 -5.31
N ILE A 48 -12.17 9.69 -5.52
CA ILE A 48 -11.37 8.49 -5.29
C ILE A 48 -11.13 8.35 -3.78
N ARG A 49 -11.51 7.21 -3.22
CA ARG A 49 -11.43 6.91 -1.78
C ARG A 49 -10.50 5.78 -1.44
N THR A 50 -10.23 4.90 -2.42
CA THR A 50 -9.31 3.75 -2.25
C THR A 50 -8.45 3.60 -3.49
N LEU A 51 -7.15 3.33 -3.28
CA LEU A 51 -6.21 2.96 -4.33
C LEU A 51 -5.79 1.50 -4.16
N ILE A 52 -6.02 0.69 -5.19
CA ILE A 52 -5.49 -0.67 -5.29
C ILE A 52 -4.17 -0.62 -6.05
N LEU A 53 -3.15 -1.29 -5.52
CA LEU A 53 -1.87 -1.52 -6.21
C LEU A 53 -1.72 -3.01 -6.50
N THR A 54 -1.42 -3.38 -7.74
CA THR A 54 -1.25 -4.79 -8.15
C THR A 54 -0.21 -4.95 -9.26
N GLY A 55 0.19 -6.18 -9.52
CA GLY A 55 0.98 -6.54 -10.71
C GLY A 55 0.11 -7.14 -11.81
N ALA A 56 0.48 -6.96 -13.06
CA ALA A 56 -0.16 -7.63 -14.19
C ALA A 56 0.12 -9.14 -14.17
N GLY A 57 -0.87 -9.93 -14.60
CA GLY A 57 -0.81 -11.39 -14.59
C GLY A 57 -1.14 -12.00 -13.23
N ASP A 58 -0.76 -13.26 -13.05
CA ASP A 58 -1.19 -14.10 -11.93
C ASP A 58 -0.02 -14.73 -11.14
N ARG A 59 1.23 -14.46 -11.51
CA ARG A 59 2.41 -15.13 -10.93
C ARG A 59 3.28 -14.25 -10.06
N VAL A 60 3.36 -12.96 -10.38
CA VAL A 60 4.28 -12.04 -9.70
C VAL A 60 3.61 -10.69 -9.52
N PHE A 61 3.53 -10.23 -8.27
CA PHE A 61 3.15 -8.86 -7.97
C PHE A 61 4.20 -7.89 -8.53
N SER A 62 5.46 -8.03 -8.08
CA SER A 62 6.61 -7.33 -8.63
C SER A 62 7.92 -7.96 -8.15
N ALA A 63 8.93 -7.93 -9.01
CA ALA A 63 10.30 -8.33 -8.69
C ALA A 63 11.13 -7.20 -8.03
N GLY A 64 10.50 -6.06 -7.72
CA GLY A 64 11.18 -4.88 -7.16
C GLY A 64 11.81 -4.00 -8.23
N VAL A 65 12.78 -3.18 -7.83
CA VAL A 65 13.47 -2.27 -8.74
C VAL A 65 14.35 -3.05 -9.71
N ASP A 66 14.30 -2.66 -10.98
CA ASP A 66 15.17 -3.19 -12.02
C ASP A 66 16.60 -2.71 -11.78
N LEU A 67 17.46 -3.60 -11.27
CA LEU A 67 18.83 -3.25 -10.90
C LEU A 67 19.69 -2.83 -12.11
N SER A 68 19.28 -3.17 -13.32
CA SER A 68 19.95 -2.68 -14.54
C SER A 68 19.73 -1.19 -14.80
N ASP A 69 18.70 -0.63 -14.21
CA ASP A 69 18.33 0.79 -14.31
C ASP A 69 18.93 1.65 -13.16
N VAL A 70 19.51 0.99 -12.15
CA VAL A 70 20.18 1.64 -11.03
C VAL A 70 21.62 1.94 -11.42
N GLY A 71 21.86 3.08 -12.07
CA GLY A 71 23.21 3.59 -12.38
C GLY A 71 23.76 4.41 -11.20
N GLY A 72 25.07 4.32 -10.92
CA GLY A 72 25.76 5.42 -10.24
C GLY A 72 26.26 5.25 -8.81
N GLY A 73 26.43 4.05 -8.27
CA GLY A 73 27.16 3.87 -6.98
C GLY A 73 26.40 4.38 -5.74
N ALA A 74 27.12 4.50 -4.59
CA ALA A 74 26.53 4.79 -3.29
C ALA A 74 25.79 6.14 -3.21
N ALA A 75 26.22 7.16 -3.92
CA ALA A 75 25.57 8.49 -3.93
C ALA A 75 24.15 8.48 -4.53
N ALA A 76 23.81 7.51 -5.39
CA ALA A 76 22.47 7.35 -5.93
C ALA A 76 21.44 6.83 -4.89
N TRP A 77 21.91 6.44 -3.70
CA TRP A 77 21.07 5.89 -2.63
C TRP A 77 20.71 6.92 -1.56
N ASP A 78 21.33 8.09 -1.52
CA ASP A 78 20.98 9.16 -0.56
C ASP A 78 19.54 9.62 -0.79
N ASP A 79 19.06 9.60 -2.05
CA ASP A 79 17.69 9.87 -2.45
C ASP A 79 17.06 8.63 -3.11
N ASN A 80 16.98 7.51 -2.39
CA ASN A 80 16.42 6.26 -2.90
C ASN A 80 14.98 6.46 -3.43
N PRO A 81 14.75 6.41 -4.77
CA PRO A 81 13.44 6.71 -5.36
C PRO A 81 12.33 5.76 -4.90
N LEU A 82 12.66 4.48 -4.65
CA LEU A 82 11.69 3.52 -4.13
C LEU A 82 11.23 3.90 -2.72
N ARG A 83 12.17 4.34 -1.85
CA ARG A 83 11.82 4.83 -0.50
C ARG A 83 10.88 6.04 -0.60
N ILE A 84 11.19 6.99 -1.49
CA ILE A 84 10.37 8.21 -1.65
C ILE A 84 8.95 7.85 -2.09
N VAL A 85 8.79 6.96 -3.08
CA VAL A 85 7.48 6.45 -3.52
C VAL A 85 6.75 5.72 -2.38
N SER A 86 7.46 4.84 -1.66
CA SER A 86 6.87 4.08 -0.55
C SER A 86 6.46 4.99 0.62
N ASP A 87 7.27 6.00 0.96
CA ASP A 87 6.94 6.99 1.99
C ASP A 87 5.71 7.80 1.62
N ARG A 88 5.59 8.18 0.34
CA ARG A 88 4.42 8.88 -0.17
C ARG A 88 3.17 8.02 -0.19
N LEU A 89 3.29 6.76 -0.62
CA LEU A 89 2.18 5.80 -0.63
C LEU A 89 1.63 5.53 0.78
N GLU A 90 2.52 5.38 1.78
CA GLU A 90 2.13 5.23 3.19
C GLU A 90 1.42 6.49 3.72
N ALA A 91 1.81 7.67 3.25
CA ALA A 91 1.25 8.96 3.67
C ALA A 91 0.01 9.39 2.85
N LEU A 92 -0.33 8.68 1.78
CA LEU A 92 -1.44 9.03 0.89
C LEU A 92 -2.75 9.15 1.69
N PRO A 93 -3.50 10.28 1.58
CA PRO A 93 -4.76 10.47 2.32
C PRO A 93 -5.91 9.70 1.67
N ARG A 94 -5.72 8.45 1.38
CA ARG A 94 -6.68 7.45 0.88
C ARG A 94 -6.24 6.09 1.35
N VAL A 95 -7.19 5.21 1.59
CA VAL A 95 -6.85 3.82 1.90
C VAL A 95 -6.19 3.16 0.69
N THR A 96 -5.11 2.43 0.95
CA THR A 96 -4.35 1.72 -0.07
C THR A 96 -4.39 0.22 0.16
N VAL A 97 -4.65 -0.56 -0.89
CA VAL A 97 -4.76 -2.01 -0.84
C VAL A 97 -3.79 -2.64 -1.83
N ALA A 98 -2.83 -3.41 -1.36
CA ALA A 98 -2.01 -4.25 -2.22
C ALA A 98 -2.76 -5.56 -2.53
N ARG A 99 -3.12 -5.75 -3.81
CA ARG A 99 -3.63 -7.02 -4.33
C ARG A 99 -2.45 -7.89 -4.73
N ILE A 100 -2.10 -8.83 -3.86
CA ILE A 100 -0.93 -9.69 -4.04
C ILE A 100 -1.29 -10.90 -4.90
N ASN A 101 -1.09 -10.77 -6.21
CA ASN A 101 -1.41 -11.76 -7.22
C ASN A 101 -0.32 -12.84 -7.42
N GLY A 102 0.69 -12.89 -6.56
CA GLY A 102 1.79 -13.84 -6.65
C GLY A 102 3.02 -13.43 -5.85
N ALA A 103 4.21 -13.72 -6.35
CA ALA A 103 5.45 -13.44 -5.66
C ALA A 103 5.73 -11.92 -5.52
N VAL A 104 6.20 -11.50 -4.35
CA VAL A 104 6.66 -10.13 -4.05
C VAL A 104 8.15 -10.20 -3.69
N ILE A 105 9.01 -9.58 -4.49
CA ILE A 105 10.45 -9.78 -4.38
C ILE A 105 11.19 -8.47 -4.18
N GLY A 106 12.18 -8.46 -3.31
CA GLY A 106 13.08 -7.32 -3.10
C GLY A 106 12.33 -6.05 -2.69
N GLY A 107 12.58 -4.95 -3.42
CA GLY A 107 11.95 -3.65 -3.17
C GLY A 107 10.42 -3.64 -3.26
N ALA A 108 9.82 -4.59 -3.98
CA ALA A 108 8.37 -4.71 -4.03
C ALA A 108 7.76 -5.08 -2.66
N VAL A 109 8.52 -5.74 -1.78
CA VAL A 109 8.07 -6.00 -0.39
C VAL A 109 7.90 -4.68 0.36
N GLU A 110 8.84 -3.74 0.21
CA GLU A 110 8.71 -2.41 0.81
C GLU A 110 7.51 -1.64 0.27
N LEU A 111 7.31 -1.66 -1.05
CA LEU A 111 6.18 -0.99 -1.69
C LEU A 111 4.84 -1.56 -1.21
N SER A 112 4.72 -2.89 -1.10
CA SER A 112 3.51 -3.54 -0.59
C SER A 112 3.27 -3.29 0.90
N LEU A 113 4.34 -3.18 1.70
CA LEU A 113 4.27 -2.81 3.12
C LEU A 113 3.87 -1.36 3.36
N ALA A 114 4.04 -0.50 2.35
CA ALA A 114 3.59 0.89 2.38
C ALA A 114 2.07 1.03 2.14
N CYS A 115 1.40 0.00 1.62
CA CYS A 115 -0.05 -0.05 1.57
C CYS A 115 -0.65 -0.32 2.96
N ASP A 116 -1.89 0.14 3.19
CA ASP A 116 -2.60 -0.09 4.45
C ASP A 116 -2.96 -1.58 4.61
N PHE A 117 -3.48 -2.18 3.54
CA PHE A 117 -3.91 -3.59 3.53
C PHE A 117 -3.22 -4.38 2.42
N ARG A 118 -3.03 -5.66 2.65
CA ARG A 118 -2.49 -6.65 1.69
C ARG A 118 -3.42 -7.85 1.66
N VAL A 119 -4.03 -8.07 0.50
CA VAL A 119 -4.88 -9.24 0.25
C VAL A 119 -4.15 -10.15 -0.72
N GLY A 120 -3.93 -11.40 -0.36
CA GLY A 120 -3.13 -12.33 -1.16
C GLY A 120 -3.81 -13.66 -1.42
N ALA A 121 -3.38 -14.31 -2.49
CA ALA A 121 -3.78 -15.68 -2.84
C ALA A 121 -2.82 -16.71 -2.22
N ASP A 122 -3.17 -17.98 -2.34
CA ASP A 122 -2.37 -19.13 -1.94
C ASP A 122 -1.00 -19.21 -2.65
N SER A 123 -0.88 -18.60 -3.84
CA SER A 123 0.37 -18.44 -4.59
C SER A 123 1.30 -17.34 -4.07
N SER A 124 0.83 -16.52 -3.11
CA SER A 124 1.58 -15.38 -2.58
C SER A 124 2.81 -15.82 -1.80
N LYS A 125 3.91 -15.14 -2.03
CA LYS A 125 5.15 -15.32 -1.25
C LYS A 125 5.99 -14.05 -1.27
N ILE A 126 6.80 -13.85 -0.24
CA ILE A 126 7.78 -12.77 -0.22
C ILE A 126 9.20 -13.32 -0.12
N MET A 127 10.15 -12.59 -0.71
CA MET A 127 11.58 -12.85 -0.58
C MET A 127 12.36 -11.54 -0.72
N VAL A 128 13.30 -11.30 0.18
CA VAL A 128 14.21 -10.15 0.11
C VAL A 128 15.65 -10.64 0.03
N PRO A 129 16.25 -10.73 -1.18
CA PRO A 129 17.60 -11.27 -1.34
C PRO A 129 18.73 -10.26 -1.04
N ALA A 130 18.44 -9.15 -0.38
CA ALA A 130 19.35 -8.02 -0.18
C ALA A 130 20.69 -8.44 0.47
N ALA A 131 20.64 -9.20 1.56
CA ALA A 131 21.87 -9.65 2.24
C ALA A 131 22.73 -10.59 1.37
N LYS A 132 22.13 -11.33 0.41
CA LYS A 132 22.87 -12.20 -0.52
C LYS A 132 23.64 -11.43 -1.60
N ILE A 133 23.27 -10.18 -1.84
CA ILE A 133 23.95 -9.30 -2.82
C ILE A 133 24.71 -8.15 -2.15
N GLY A 134 24.81 -8.16 -0.81
CA GLY A 134 25.53 -7.12 -0.05
C GLY A 134 24.81 -5.80 0.07
N LEU A 135 23.49 -5.76 -0.19
CA LEU A 135 22.67 -4.55 -0.07
C LEU A 135 22.12 -4.41 1.36
N HIS A 136 22.31 -3.23 1.96
CA HIS A 136 21.64 -2.83 3.20
C HIS A 136 20.32 -2.12 2.90
N TYR A 137 19.25 -2.50 3.61
CA TYR A 137 17.92 -1.91 3.41
C TYR A 137 17.75 -0.58 4.16
N GLU A 138 16.89 0.29 3.63
CA GLU A 138 16.52 1.55 4.23
C GLU A 138 15.84 1.36 5.59
N PRO A 139 16.14 2.22 6.59
CA PRO A 139 15.48 2.16 7.90
C PRO A 139 13.95 2.24 7.82
N ALA A 140 13.40 3.03 6.89
CA ALA A 140 11.96 3.16 6.69
C ALA A 140 11.31 1.83 6.27
N GLY A 141 11.93 1.10 5.34
CA GLY A 141 11.46 -0.23 4.91
C GLY A 141 11.53 -1.26 6.04
N LEU A 142 12.62 -1.27 6.83
CA LEU A 142 12.76 -2.14 7.99
C LEU A 142 11.74 -1.82 9.09
N ARG A 143 11.44 -0.53 9.33
CA ARG A 143 10.39 -0.09 10.26
C ARG A 143 9.02 -0.62 9.84
N ARG A 144 8.65 -0.48 8.55
CA ARG A 144 7.39 -1.02 8.01
C ARG A 144 7.30 -2.53 8.21
N ALA A 145 8.36 -3.26 7.88
CA ALA A 145 8.43 -4.70 8.06
C ALA A 145 8.23 -5.11 9.52
N MET A 146 8.93 -4.44 10.45
CA MET A 146 8.77 -4.67 11.88
C MET A 146 7.34 -4.36 12.37
N GLY A 147 6.77 -3.26 11.91
CA GLY A 147 5.42 -2.82 12.32
C GLY A 147 4.33 -3.78 11.85
N VAL A 148 4.49 -4.38 10.67
CA VAL A 148 3.48 -5.26 10.06
C VAL A 148 3.66 -6.71 10.51
N MET A 149 4.86 -7.28 10.40
CA MET A 149 5.09 -8.71 10.62
C MET A 149 5.87 -9.02 11.91
N GLY A 150 6.19 -8.01 12.70
CA GLY A 150 6.98 -8.14 13.91
C GLY A 150 8.48 -8.34 13.66
N LEU A 151 9.30 -8.07 14.70
CA LEU A 151 10.74 -8.09 14.59
C LEU A 151 11.31 -9.45 14.15
N GLN A 152 10.73 -10.55 14.64
CA GLN A 152 11.29 -11.87 14.36
C GLN A 152 11.06 -12.33 12.92
N ALA A 153 9.88 -12.09 12.35
CA ALA A 153 9.63 -12.38 10.93
C ALA A 153 10.45 -11.45 10.02
N ALA A 154 10.58 -10.17 10.39
CA ALA A 154 11.46 -9.25 9.67
C ALA A 154 12.92 -9.75 9.64
N ARG A 155 13.47 -10.25 10.78
CA ARG A 155 14.82 -10.83 10.81
C ARG A 155 14.97 -12.04 9.88
N ARG A 156 13.98 -12.94 9.83
CA ARG A 156 14.01 -14.10 8.92
C ARG A 156 14.09 -13.64 7.46
N VAL A 157 13.25 -12.69 7.08
CA VAL A 157 13.19 -12.19 5.70
C VAL A 157 14.45 -11.40 5.31
N TYR A 158 14.90 -10.47 6.15
CA TYR A 158 15.98 -9.55 5.77
C TYR A 158 17.39 -10.07 6.08
N LEU A 159 17.59 -10.85 7.16
CA LEU A 159 18.90 -11.34 7.54
C LEU A 159 19.20 -12.73 6.96
N LEU A 160 18.19 -13.60 6.89
CA LEU A 160 18.33 -14.95 6.38
C LEU A 160 17.91 -15.07 4.91
N CYS A 161 17.31 -14.02 4.34
CA CYS A 161 16.68 -14.05 3.01
C CYS A 161 15.71 -15.24 2.86
N GLU A 162 14.99 -15.54 3.94
CA GLU A 162 14.01 -16.63 3.96
C GLU A 162 12.81 -16.24 3.10
N THR A 163 12.31 -17.21 2.33
CA THR A 163 11.03 -17.06 1.63
C THR A 163 9.91 -17.42 2.58
N LEU A 164 8.95 -16.51 2.76
CA LEU A 164 7.71 -16.80 3.49
C LEU A 164 6.59 -17.02 2.49
N GLU A 165 5.90 -18.15 2.61
CA GLU A 165 4.77 -18.54 1.76
C GLU A 165 3.45 -18.05 2.36
N ALA A 166 2.36 -18.07 1.59
CA ALA A 166 1.07 -17.42 1.86
C ALA A 166 0.50 -17.68 3.27
N MET A 167 0.48 -18.93 3.74
CA MET A 167 -0.03 -19.27 5.07
C MET A 167 0.81 -18.62 6.17
N GLU A 168 2.14 -18.68 6.05
CA GLU A 168 3.05 -18.03 6.99
C GLU A 168 2.93 -16.50 6.93
N LEU A 169 2.77 -15.93 5.72
CA LEU A 169 2.53 -14.50 5.54
C LEU A 169 1.27 -14.02 6.28
N HIS A 170 0.20 -14.82 6.22
CA HIS A 170 -1.02 -14.52 6.98
C HIS A 170 -0.79 -14.67 8.49
N ARG A 171 -0.09 -15.72 8.90
CA ARG A 171 0.20 -15.97 10.33
C ARG A 171 1.03 -14.86 10.98
N VAL A 172 1.99 -14.27 10.26
CA VAL A 172 2.83 -13.18 10.77
C VAL A 172 2.22 -11.78 10.57
N GLY A 173 1.03 -11.69 9.98
CA GLY A 173 0.32 -10.43 9.77
C GLY A 173 0.75 -9.65 8.52
N TYR A 174 1.59 -10.23 7.64
CA TYR A 174 1.90 -9.58 6.36
C TYR A 174 0.66 -9.53 5.46
N LEU A 175 -0.10 -10.63 5.34
CA LEU A 175 -1.37 -10.64 4.65
C LEU A 175 -2.51 -10.41 5.65
N ASP A 176 -3.32 -9.38 5.42
CA ASP A 176 -4.53 -9.10 6.18
C ASP A 176 -5.64 -10.11 5.84
N LYS A 177 -5.69 -10.53 4.57
CA LYS A 177 -6.54 -11.61 4.08
C LYS A 177 -5.76 -12.57 3.19
N PHE A 178 -6.13 -13.84 3.32
CA PHE A 178 -5.59 -14.95 2.55
C PHE A 178 -6.74 -15.74 1.95
N THR A 179 -6.67 -16.06 0.64
CA THR A 179 -7.74 -16.71 -0.10
C THR A 179 -7.19 -17.56 -1.26
N THR A 180 -8.04 -18.19 -2.04
CA THR A 180 -7.66 -18.86 -3.28
C THR A 180 -7.44 -17.83 -4.39
N ALA A 181 -6.71 -18.22 -5.45
CA ALA A 181 -6.48 -17.33 -6.59
C ALA A 181 -7.80 -16.90 -7.28
N SER A 182 -8.80 -17.78 -7.32
CA SER A 182 -10.12 -17.50 -7.92
C SER A 182 -10.99 -16.54 -7.12
N GLU A 183 -10.72 -16.39 -5.81
CA GLU A 183 -11.48 -15.52 -4.91
C GLU A 183 -10.76 -14.21 -4.61
N LEU A 184 -9.53 -14.04 -5.12
CA LEU A 184 -8.67 -12.89 -4.79
C LEU A 184 -9.35 -11.55 -5.13
N ASP A 185 -9.94 -11.43 -6.31
CA ASP A 185 -10.62 -10.20 -6.75
C ASP A 185 -11.78 -9.85 -5.81
N ALA A 186 -12.64 -10.81 -5.52
CA ALA A 186 -13.77 -10.59 -4.60
C ALA A 186 -13.30 -10.21 -3.18
N ALA A 187 -12.20 -10.80 -2.71
CA ALA A 187 -11.64 -10.46 -1.40
C ALA A 187 -11.03 -9.04 -1.37
N VAL A 188 -10.38 -8.61 -2.45
CA VAL A 188 -9.86 -7.24 -2.61
C VAL A 188 -10.99 -6.23 -2.68
N ASP A 189 -12.00 -6.51 -3.51
CA ASP A 189 -13.18 -5.65 -3.68
C ASP A 189 -13.95 -5.46 -2.36
N ALA A 190 -14.04 -6.50 -1.55
CA ALA A 190 -14.65 -6.40 -0.23
C ALA A 190 -13.90 -5.44 0.70
N VAL A 191 -12.55 -5.47 0.70
CA VAL A 191 -11.72 -4.54 1.50
C VAL A 191 -11.83 -3.12 0.94
N ALA A 192 -11.68 -2.96 -0.38
CA ALA A 192 -11.73 -1.66 -1.02
C ALA A 192 -13.11 -0.99 -0.87
N SER A 193 -14.20 -1.75 -1.02
CA SER A 193 -15.57 -1.26 -0.81
C SER A 193 -15.83 -0.87 0.65
N ALA A 194 -15.35 -1.65 1.61
CA ALA A 194 -15.46 -1.32 3.03
C ALA A 194 -14.73 -0.01 3.34
N ALA A 195 -13.50 0.16 2.83
CA ALA A 195 -12.71 1.39 2.99
C ALA A 195 -13.40 2.59 2.34
N SER A 196 -13.91 2.43 1.11
CA SER A 196 -14.57 3.49 0.35
C SER A 196 -15.92 3.93 0.93
N SER A 197 -16.56 3.07 1.73
CA SER A 197 -17.86 3.38 2.36
C SER A 197 -17.77 4.22 3.61
N GLY A 198 -16.57 4.43 4.17
CA GLY A 198 -16.34 5.26 5.34
C GLY A 198 -16.43 6.77 5.04
N ALA A 199 -16.69 7.58 6.07
CA ALA A 199 -16.65 9.04 5.96
C ALA A 199 -15.20 9.50 5.67
N PRO A 200 -14.93 10.19 4.54
CA PRO A 200 -13.57 10.47 4.09
C PRO A 200 -12.72 11.22 5.11
N LEU A 201 -13.22 12.30 5.69
CA LEU A 201 -12.47 13.07 6.71
C LEU A 201 -12.08 12.20 7.91
N SER A 202 -12.95 11.27 8.31
CA SER A 202 -12.70 10.36 9.43
C SER A 202 -11.65 9.31 9.06
N VAL A 203 -11.80 8.66 7.90
CA VAL A 203 -10.88 7.61 7.42
C VAL A 203 -9.48 8.18 7.18
N ASP A 204 -9.38 9.27 6.41
CA ASP A 204 -8.12 9.94 6.09
C ASP A 204 -7.43 10.46 7.36
N GLY A 205 -8.21 11.07 8.26
CA GLY A 205 -7.71 11.58 9.53
C GLY A 205 -7.16 10.50 10.45
N MET A 206 -7.86 9.36 10.57
CA MET A 206 -7.40 8.21 11.36
C MET A 206 -6.19 7.54 10.73
N LYS A 207 -6.17 7.30 9.41
CA LYS A 207 -5.01 6.77 8.69
C LYS A 207 -3.77 7.61 8.97
N ARG A 208 -3.87 8.93 8.77
CA ARG A 208 -2.76 9.84 9.01
C ARG A 208 -2.26 9.77 10.44
N THR A 209 -3.15 9.76 11.42
CA THR A 209 -2.78 9.66 12.84
C THR A 209 -2.09 8.32 13.14
N LEU A 210 -2.58 7.20 12.61
CA LEU A 210 -1.95 5.89 12.75
C LEU A 210 -0.55 5.86 12.13
N THR A 211 -0.37 6.46 10.94
CA THR A 211 0.93 6.56 10.27
C THR A 211 1.90 7.43 11.09
N GLU A 212 1.48 8.59 11.59
CA GLU A 212 2.29 9.47 12.44
C GLU A 212 2.72 8.75 13.74
N LEU A 213 1.81 8.02 14.38
CA LEU A 213 2.10 7.19 15.57
C LEU A 213 3.12 6.09 15.25
N SER A 214 2.95 5.37 14.15
CA SER A 214 3.86 4.29 13.76
C SER A 214 5.28 4.79 13.43
N ARG A 215 5.40 6.05 13.03
CA ARG A 215 6.67 6.73 12.75
C ARG A 215 7.28 7.43 13.98
N GLY A 216 6.55 7.54 15.08
CA GLY A 216 6.95 8.29 16.26
C GLY A 216 7.03 9.80 16.05
N VAL A 217 6.25 10.34 15.11
CA VAL A 217 6.27 11.77 14.71
C VAL A 217 4.89 12.43 14.85
N LEU A 218 4.07 11.97 15.80
CA LEU A 218 2.73 12.50 16.03
C LEU A 218 2.77 13.98 16.36
N ASP A 219 2.08 14.80 15.56
CA ASP A 219 1.68 16.16 15.93
C ASP A 219 0.30 16.11 16.60
N GLU A 220 0.29 16.13 17.94
CA GLU A 220 -0.98 16.07 18.70
C GLU A 220 -1.91 17.23 18.39
N LYS A 221 -1.38 18.44 18.12
CA LYS A 221 -2.21 19.61 17.79
C LYS A 221 -2.91 19.42 16.46
N ALA A 222 -2.20 18.92 15.45
CA ALA A 222 -2.75 18.60 14.14
C ALA A 222 -3.74 17.42 14.23
N ALA A 223 -3.43 16.38 15.01
CA ALA A 223 -4.36 15.25 15.23
C ALA A 223 -5.68 15.71 15.88
N ARG A 224 -5.61 16.55 16.91
CA ARG A 224 -6.80 17.14 17.54
C ARG A 224 -7.58 18.06 16.59
N ALA A 225 -6.91 18.74 15.65
CA ALA A 225 -7.59 19.52 14.61
C ALA A 225 -8.40 18.62 13.67
N ARG A 226 -7.82 17.51 13.19
CA ARG A 226 -8.52 16.50 12.37
C ARG A 226 -9.75 15.91 13.06
N ILE A 227 -9.64 15.63 14.37
CA ILE A 227 -10.77 15.16 15.17
C ILE A 227 -11.90 16.20 15.16
N ARG A 228 -11.58 17.48 15.45
CA ARG A 228 -12.60 18.55 15.48
C ARG A 228 -13.25 18.76 14.11
N GLU A 229 -12.47 18.71 13.04
CA GLU A 229 -12.97 18.81 11.67
C GLU A 229 -13.96 17.68 11.34
N SER A 230 -13.62 16.43 11.65
CA SER A 230 -14.50 15.27 11.47
C SER A 230 -15.80 15.41 12.28
N TRP A 231 -15.72 15.85 13.54
CA TRP A 231 -16.89 16.06 14.39
C TRP A 231 -17.82 17.17 13.89
N ALA A 232 -17.28 18.21 13.27
CA ALA A 232 -18.04 19.34 12.73
C ALA A 232 -18.61 19.08 11.32
N SER A 233 -18.24 17.97 10.68
CA SER A 233 -18.57 17.66 9.29
C SER A 233 -20.05 17.36 9.04
N ASP A 234 -20.48 17.54 7.80
CA ASP A 234 -21.79 17.08 7.33
C ASP A 234 -21.88 15.55 7.40
N ASP A 235 -20.76 14.85 7.14
CA ASP A 235 -20.69 13.40 7.20
C ASP A 235 -20.96 12.83 8.60
N MET A 236 -20.53 13.53 9.65
CA MET A 236 -20.87 13.13 11.03
C MET A 236 -22.39 13.21 11.28
N ARG A 237 -23.04 14.27 10.81
CA ARG A 237 -24.50 14.42 10.91
C ARG A 237 -25.24 13.37 10.09
N GLU A 238 -24.78 13.13 8.85
CA GLU A 238 -25.31 12.11 7.96
C GLU A 238 -25.18 10.71 8.56
N GLY A 239 -24.01 10.38 9.12
CA GLY A 239 -23.76 9.07 9.74
C GLY A 239 -24.75 8.79 10.90
N LEU A 240 -24.97 9.77 11.78
CA LEU A 240 -25.94 9.65 12.87
C LEU A 240 -27.38 9.52 12.37
N ALA A 241 -27.77 10.32 11.36
CA ALA A 241 -29.10 10.23 10.76
C ALA A 241 -29.32 8.88 10.05
N ALA A 242 -28.32 8.37 9.34
CA ALA A 242 -28.40 7.08 8.67
C ALA A 242 -28.58 5.92 9.66
N ILE A 243 -27.84 5.93 10.78
CA ILE A 243 -27.99 4.94 11.86
C ILE A 243 -29.42 4.96 12.43
N GLN A 244 -29.96 6.15 12.76
CA GLN A 244 -31.32 6.29 13.28
C GLN A 244 -32.39 5.81 12.30
N ALA A 245 -32.15 6.02 10.99
CA ALA A 245 -33.07 5.62 9.92
C ALA A 245 -32.87 4.17 9.43
N GLY A 246 -31.89 3.43 9.93
CA GLY A 246 -31.57 2.05 9.50
C GLY A 246 -31.15 1.95 8.02
N ARG A 247 -30.56 3.00 7.45
CA ARG A 247 -30.10 3.06 6.05
C ARG A 247 -28.59 3.20 5.94
N LYS A 248 -28.06 2.96 4.74
CA LYS A 248 -26.66 3.28 4.46
C LYS A 248 -26.45 4.80 4.42
N PRO A 249 -25.32 5.32 4.96
CA PRO A 249 -24.97 6.72 4.86
C PRO A 249 -24.47 7.07 3.44
N ASP A 250 -24.61 8.36 3.07
CA ASP A 250 -24.08 8.91 1.81
C ASP A 250 -23.07 10.02 2.13
N PHE A 251 -21.83 9.63 2.38
CA PHE A 251 -20.76 10.53 2.79
C PHE A 251 -20.16 11.32 1.61
N LYS A 252 -19.95 12.63 1.84
CA LYS A 252 -19.47 13.59 0.82
C LYS A 252 -18.06 14.12 1.11
N GLY A 253 -17.49 13.87 2.26
CA GLY A 253 -16.17 14.36 2.66
C GLY A 253 -16.14 15.85 3.03
N ARG A 254 -17.18 16.35 3.64
CA ARG A 254 -17.32 17.77 4.03
C ARG A 254 -18.09 17.99 5.31
#